data_d04d5119cb9147893c2830a97f497992
#
_entry.id   d04d5119cb9147893c2830a97f497992
#
_cell.length_a   1.000
_cell.length_b   1.000
_cell.length_c   1.000
_cell.angle_alpha   90.00
_cell.angle_beta   90.00
_cell.angle_gamma   90.00
#
_symmetry.space_group_name_H-M   'P 1'
#
loop_
_entity.id
_entity.type
_entity.pdbx_description
1 polymer ?
#
loop_
_entity_poly.entity_id
_entity_poly.type
_entity_poly.pdbx_seq_one_letter_code
_entity_poly.pdbx_strand_id
1 'polypeptide(L)'
;GTAPCENVIISNCIVSSFANAIKCGTESTGGFKNISISDCTVKPSRHTGERILKSTPSGITAISLEIVDGGIMDGVTINNVLIEGTECPLYIRLANRGRQYPDDAPVPPVGRMRNIQISNITAYGTGNFCSSITGIENAKIENIYLNNIRFMNRGGLVEGAFLPDPAMEGKRHDVASGTKWNRYWSSFKEVKEDEKGYPQPTVWGNLPSYGLFIRNVEN
;
A
#
# COMPACT_ATOMS: atom_id res chain seq x y z
N GLY A 1 15.52 -1.94 -8.36
CA GLY A 1 16.81 -1.61 -8.94
C GLY A 1 17.65 -0.71 -8.06
N THR A 2 18.93 -0.62 -8.32
CA THR A 2 19.89 0.19 -7.54
C THR A 2 20.02 1.63 -8.07
N ALA A 3 19.57 1.89 -9.30
CA ALA A 3 19.52 3.24 -9.85
C ALA A 3 18.29 4.00 -9.30
N PRO A 4 18.42 5.30 -8.97
CA PRO A 4 17.30 6.09 -8.52
C PRO A 4 16.29 6.37 -9.65
N CYS A 5 15.02 6.49 -9.28
CA CYS A 5 13.97 7.00 -10.15
C CYS A 5 13.69 8.45 -9.74
N GLU A 6 14.06 9.40 -10.58
CA GLU A 6 14.03 10.81 -10.22
C GLU A 6 13.38 11.68 -11.31
N ASN A 7 12.80 12.80 -10.89
CA ASN A 7 12.26 13.84 -11.76
C ASN A 7 11.20 13.31 -12.73
N VAL A 8 10.22 12.61 -12.20
CA VAL A 8 9.15 11.99 -12.98
C VAL A 8 7.85 12.77 -12.81
N ILE A 9 7.20 13.06 -13.92
CA ILE A 9 5.86 13.65 -13.95
C ILE A 9 4.92 12.67 -14.64
N ILE A 10 3.80 12.36 -13.98
CA ILE A 10 2.71 11.54 -14.52
C ILE A 10 1.43 12.37 -14.41
N SER A 11 0.79 12.65 -15.53
CA SER A 11 -0.45 13.44 -15.51
C SER A 11 -1.42 13.01 -16.60
N ASN A 12 -2.70 13.35 -16.42
CA ASN A 12 -3.77 13.14 -17.38
C ASN A 12 -3.92 11.68 -17.85
N CYS A 13 -3.76 10.74 -16.91
CA CYS A 13 -3.80 9.30 -17.20
C CYS A 13 -5.07 8.65 -16.65
N ILE A 14 -5.58 7.68 -17.41
CA ILE A 14 -6.56 6.71 -16.90
C ILE A 14 -5.82 5.40 -16.68
N VAL A 15 -5.79 4.92 -15.45
CA VAL A 15 -5.01 3.75 -15.04
C VAL A 15 -5.93 2.66 -14.52
N SER A 16 -5.67 1.43 -14.92
CA SER A 16 -6.40 0.25 -14.42
C SER A 16 -5.42 -0.88 -14.14
N SER A 17 -5.55 -1.51 -12.99
CA SER A 17 -4.70 -2.63 -12.58
C SER A 17 -5.46 -3.58 -11.67
N PHE A 18 -5.23 -4.89 -11.82
CA PHE A 18 -5.71 -5.88 -10.86
C PHE A 18 -4.85 -5.92 -9.58
N ALA A 19 -3.68 -5.34 -9.60
CA ALA A 19 -2.79 -5.22 -8.44
C ALA A 19 -2.77 -3.76 -7.94
N ASN A 20 -1.67 -3.06 -8.12
CA ASN A 20 -1.53 -1.66 -7.72
C ASN A 20 -1.54 -0.77 -8.96
N ALA A 21 -2.35 0.26 -9.00
CA ALA A 21 -2.51 1.10 -10.20
C ALA A 21 -1.36 2.11 -10.35
N ILE A 22 -1.15 2.94 -9.33
CA ILE A 22 -0.04 3.90 -9.27
C ILE A 22 0.90 3.42 -8.17
N LYS A 23 2.12 3.03 -8.52
CA LYS A 23 3.03 2.41 -7.55
C LYS A 23 4.48 2.86 -7.70
N CYS A 24 5.08 3.28 -6.59
CA CYS A 24 6.52 3.42 -6.40
C CYS A 24 6.99 2.35 -5.40
N GLY A 25 7.84 1.44 -5.82
CA GLY A 25 8.27 0.28 -5.03
C GLY A 25 7.94 -1.05 -5.72
N THR A 26 8.23 -2.20 -5.17
CA THR A 26 8.83 -2.55 -3.87
C THR A 26 10.35 -2.53 -3.83
N GLU A 27 11.02 -2.83 -4.96
CA GLU A 27 12.47 -2.83 -5.11
C GLU A 27 12.98 -1.39 -5.04
N SER A 28 13.20 -0.89 -3.84
CA SER A 28 13.39 0.53 -3.56
C SER A 28 14.83 0.95 -3.29
N THR A 29 15.82 0.07 -3.45
CA THR A 29 17.23 0.34 -3.09
C THR A 29 17.78 1.63 -3.74
N GLY A 30 17.39 1.93 -4.99
CA GLY A 30 17.78 3.17 -5.67
C GLY A 30 17.03 4.41 -5.20
N GLY A 31 15.86 4.21 -4.61
CA GLY A 31 15.00 5.31 -4.15
C GLY A 31 14.16 5.98 -5.23
N PHE A 32 13.34 6.94 -4.79
CA PHE A 32 12.43 7.75 -5.62
C PHE A 32 12.53 9.21 -5.19
N LYS A 33 12.71 10.14 -6.13
CA LYS A 33 12.89 11.55 -5.80
C LYS A 33 12.23 12.47 -6.81
N ASN A 34 11.60 13.53 -6.31
CA ASN A 34 10.93 14.52 -7.14
C ASN A 34 9.91 13.89 -8.09
N ILE A 35 8.92 13.19 -7.55
CA ILE A 35 7.84 12.54 -8.30
C ILE A 35 6.58 13.38 -8.20
N SER A 36 5.99 13.74 -9.33
CA SER A 36 4.72 14.45 -9.38
C SER A 36 3.68 13.65 -10.14
N ILE A 37 2.51 13.42 -9.52
CA ILE A 37 1.40 12.69 -10.12
C ILE A 37 0.15 13.55 -10.00
N SER A 38 -0.49 13.88 -11.12
CA SER A 38 -1.68 14.72 -11.09
C SER A 38 -2.72 14.39 -12.15
N ASP A 39 -3.95 14.81 -11.90
CA ASP A 39 -5.04 14.77 -12.87
C ASP A 39 -5.29 13.38 -13.47
N CYS A 40 -5.22 12.35 -12.60
CA CYS A 40 -5.35 10.96 -13.01
C CYS A 40 -6.66 10.34 -12.52
N THR A 41 -7.13 9.33 -13.25
CA THR A 41 -8.26 8.51 -12.84
C THR A 41 -7.83 7.06 -12.73
N VAL A 42 -8.03 6.46 -11.56
CA VAL A 42 -7.85 5.02 -11.35
C VAL A 42 -9.21 4.34 -11.48
N LYS A 43 -9.27 3.29 -12.31
CA LYS A 43 -10.49 2.52 -12.58
C LYS A 43 -10.36 1.07 -12.16
N PRO A 44 -11.49 0.38 -11.90
CA PRO A 44 -11.50 -1.03 -11.63
C PRO A 44 -10.83 -1.82 -12.77
N SER A 45 -10.11 -2.87 -12.41
CA SER A 45 -9.58 -3.81 -13.39
C SER A 45 -10.72 -4.59 -14.04
N ARG A 46 -10.60 -4.81 -15.35
CA ARG A 46 -11.51 -5.73 -16.06
C ARG A 46 -11.13 -7.20 -15.84
N HIS A 47 -9.90 -7.45 -15.43
CA HIS A 47 -9.46 -8.79 -15.08
C HIS A 47 -9.76 -9.05 -13.62
N THR A 48 -10.37 -10.19 -13.36
CA THR A 48 -10.54 -10.66 -12.00
C THR A 48 -9.17 -10.83 -11.38
N GLY A 49 -8.96 -10.21 -10.25
CA GLY A 49 -7.77 -10.46 -9.43
C GLY A 49 -7.86 -11.84 -8.77
N GLU A 50 -8.13 -12.90 -9.56
CA GLU A 50 -8.35 -14.28 -9.09
C GLU A 50 -7.27 -14.76 -8.15
N ARG A 51 -6.07 -14.23 -8.33
CA ARG A 51 -4.93 -14.54 -7.45
C ARG A 51 -5.04 -13.95 -6.06
N ILE A 52 -5.74 -12.82 -5.87
CA ILE A 52 -5.68 -12.07 -4.62
C ILE A 52 -7.05 -11.82 -4.01
N LEU A 53 -8.05 -11.47 -4.80
CA LEU A 53 -9.36 -11.01 -4.31
C LEU A 53 -10.53 -11.89 -4.73
N LYS A 54 -10.28 -13.09 -5.22
CA LYS A 54 -11.29 -14.08 -5.62
C LYS A 54 -12.61 -13.46 -6.08
N SER A 55 -12.78 -13.28 -7.39
CA SER A 55 -14.05 -12.98 -8.06
C SER A 55 -14.52 -11.53 -8.19
N THR A 56 -13.85 -10.55 -7.64
CA THR A 56 -14.29 -9.15 -7.83
C THR A 56 -13.36 -8.43 -8.80
N PRO A 57 -13.86 -7.87 -9.90
CA PRO A 57 -13.09 -6.98 -10.77
C PRO A 57 -12.70 -5.73 -9.99
N SER A 58 -11.51 -5.74 -9.42
CA SER A 58 -11.00 -4.67 -8.58
C SER A 58 -9.48 -4.71 -8.56
N GLY A 59 -8.85 -3.56 -8.31
CA GLY A 59 -7.44 -3.48 -7.99
C GLY A 59 -7.22 -3.62 -6.50
N ILE A 60 -6.03 -4.03 -6.08
CA ILE A 60 -5.68 -4.10 -4.66
C ILE A 60 -5.53 -2.68 -4.10
N THR A 61 -4.70 -1.86 -4.75
CA THR A 61 -4.41 -0.51 -4.29
C THR A 61 -4.46 0.49 -5.44
N ALA A 62 -5.04 1.65 -5.21
CA ALA A 62 -5.01 2.72 -6.20
C ALA A 62 -3.65 3.44 -6.20
N ILE A 63 -3.20 3.89 -5.03
CA ILE A 63 -1.92 4.60 -4.85
C ILE A 63 -1.10 3.84 -3.82
N SER A 64 0.10 3.42 -4.22
CA SER A 64 1.03 2.65 -3.38
C SER A 64 2.42 3.26 -3.40
N LEU A 65 2.91 3.73 -2.25
CA LEU A 65 4.25 4.26 -2.08
C LEU A 65 5.00 3.39 -1.07
N GLU A 66 6.07 2.74 -1.52
CA GLU A 66 6.73 1.71 -0.71
C GLU A 66 8.26 1.86 -0.72
N ILE A 67 8.83 1.94 0.46
CA ILE A 67 10.27 1.85 0.72
C ILE A 67 10.47 0.70 1.71
N VAL A 68 10.92 -0.44 1.21
CA VAL A 68 11.05 -1.66 2.03
C VAL A 68 12.37 -2.42 1.82
N ASP A 69 13.13 -2.05 0.80
CA ASP A 69 14.43 -2.65 0.47
C ASP A 69 15.54 -1.59 0.47
N GLY A 70 15.55 -0.75 1.51
CA GLY A 70 16.45 0.39 1.55
C GLY A 70 16.00 1.53 0.62
N GLY A 71 16.91 2.47 0.35
CA GLY A 71 16.66 3.62 -0.50
C GLY A 71 15.92 4.75 0.20
N ILE A 72 15.71 5.83 -0.54
CA ILE A 72 15.08 7.05 -0.02
C ILE A 72 13.95 7.47 -0.96
N MET A 73 12.77 7.71 -0.39
CA MET A 73 11.70 8.43 -1.08
C MET A 73 11.65 9.85 -0.54
N ASP A 74 11.81 10.84 -1.42
CA ASP A 74 11.90 12.26 -1.03
C ASP A 74 11.26 13.16 -2.08
N GLY A 75 10.29 13.95 -1.69
CA GLY A 75 9.61 14.88 -2.58
C GLY A 75 8.64 14.18 -3.54
N VAL A 76 7.52 13.67 -3.00
CA VAL A 76 6.43 13.11 -3.79
C VAL A 76 5.19 13.98 -3.64
N THR A 77 4.62 14.42 -4.76
CA THR A 77 3.35 15.14 -4.77
C THR A 77 2.32 14.35 -5.57
N ILE A 78 1.14 14.15 -4.98
CA ILE A 78 0.00 13.51 -5.65
C ILE A 78 -1.21 14.42 -5.50
N ASN A 79 -1.81 14.83 -6.62
CA ASN A 79 -2.88 15.81 -6.61
C ASN A 79 -3.97 15.49 -7.63
N ASN A 80 -5.22 15.78 -7.27
CA ASN A 80 -6.37 15.65 -8.15
C ASN A 80 -6.49 14.25 -8.78
N VAL A 81 -6.65 13.23 -7.94
CA VAL A 81 -6.83 11.84 -8.39
C VAL A 81 -8.21 11.33 -8.03
N LEU A 82 -8.93 10.87 -9.03
CA LEU A 82 -10.19 10.17 -8.88
C LEU A 82 -9.94 8.65 -8.85
N ILE A 83 -10.48 7.98 -7.83
CA ILE A 83 -10.31 6.54 -7.64
C ILE A 83 -11.67 5.88 -7.64
N GLU A 84 -11.86 4.91 -8.52
CA GLU A 84 -13.07 4.12 -8.63
C GLU A 84 -12.79 2.65 -8.34
N GLY A 85 -13.48 2.06 -7.36
CA GLY A 85 -13.61 0.62 -7.20
C GLY A 85 -12.35 -0.18 -6.88
N THR A 86 -11.31 0.41 -6.28
CA THR A 86 -10.17 -0.36 -5.75
C THR A 86 -10.44 -0.83 -4.32
N GLU A 87 -9.77 -1.89 -3.86
CA GLU A 87 -9.96 -2.37 -2.49
C GLU A 87 -9.36 -1.42 -1.46
N CYS A 88 -8.18 -0.87 -1.73
CA CYS A 88 -7.48 0.08 -0.86
C CYS A 88 -7.15 1.36 -1.64
N PRO A 89 -7.68 2.52 -1.27
CA PRO A 89 -7.35 3.77 -1.95
C PRO A 89 -5.88 4.19 -1.84
N LEU A 90 -5.31 4.10 -0.63
CA LEU A 90 -3.97 4.62 -0.35
C LEU A 90 -3.18 3.66 0.54
N TYR A 91 -2.00 3.27 0.10
CA TYR A 91 -1.08 2.44 0.86
C TYR A 91 0.32 3.05 0.83
N ILE A 92 0.79 3.52 1.98
CA ILE A 92 2.13 4.10 2.15
C ILE A 92 2.87 3.28 3.19
N ARG A 93 4.03 2.74 2.82
CA ARG A 93 4.78 1.82 3.65
C ARG A 93 6.27 2.08 3.64
N LEU A 94 6.81 2.36 4.82
CA LEU A 94 8.24 2.29 5.12
C LEU A 94 8.47 1.05 6.00
N ALA A 95 9.29 0.11 5.56
CA ALA A 95 9.58 -1.11 6.30
C ALA A 95 11.00 -1.62 6.01
N ASN A 96 11.31 -2.83 6.48
CA ASN A 96 12.65 -3.40 6.40
C ASN A 96 12.59 -4.85 5.89
N ARG A 97 12.02 -5.05 4.69
CA ARG A 97 12.11 -6.35 4.01
C ARG A 97 13.58 -6.68 3.71
N GLY A 98 14.34 -5.67 3.28
CA GLY A 98 15.78 -5.76 3.12
C GLY A 98 16.22 -6.75 2.05
N ARG A 99 15.48 -6.86 0.95
CA ARG A 99 15.82 -7.74 -0.15
C ARG A 99 17.11 -7.28 -0.83
N GLN A 100 18.04 -8.21 -0.99
CA GLN A 100 19.27 -7.98 -1.74
C GLN A 100 19.00 -8.02 -3.24
N TYR A 101 19.66 -7.16 -3.99
CA TYR A 101 19.61 -7.17 -5.43
C TYR A 101 20.91 -6.61 -6.05
N PRO A 102 21.71 -7.45 -6.72
CA PRO A 102 21.57 -8.89 -6.90
C PRO A 102 21.65 -9.67 -5.57
N ASP A 103 21.39 -10.96 -5.58
CA ASP A 103 21.26 -11.78 -4.37
C ASP A 103 22.52 -11.83 -3.50
N ASP A 104 23.71 -11.56 -4.07
CA ASP A 104 25.00 -11.48 -3.37
C ASP A 104 25.35 -10.06 -2.89
N ALA A 105 24.49 -9.07 -3.17
CA ALA A 105 24.72 -7.73 -2.70
C ALA A 105 24.58 -7.64 -1.15
N PRO A 106 25.20 -6.65 -0.50
CA PRO A 106 24.96 -6.39 0.91
C PRO A 106 23.47 -6.16 1.20
N VAL A 107 23.00 -6.63 2.36
CA VAL A 107 21.65 -6.30 2.83
C VAL A 107 21.52 -4.79 2.93
N PRO A 108 20.56 -4.16 2.25
CA PRO A 108 20.42 -2.73 2.30
C PRO A 108 20.00 -2.27 3.72
N PRO A 109 20.47 -1.10 4.18
CA PRO A 109 19.99 -0.53 5.42
C PRO A 109 18.50 -0.17 5.30
N VAL A 110 17.85 0.05 6.44
CA VAL A 110 16.48 0.58 6.45
C VAL A 110 16.43 1.89 5.66
N GLY A 111 15.44 2.03 4.78
CA GLY A 111 15.28 3.21 3.96
C GLY A 111 14.71 4.40 4.72
N ARG A 112 14.46 5.50 4.00
CA ARG A 112 13.79 6.70 4.52
C ARG A 112 12.66 7.13 3.58
N MET A 113 11.60 7.71 4.16
CA MET A 113 10.46 8.21 3.40
C MET A 113 10.04 9.55 3.99
N ARG A 114 10.05 10.61 3.16
CA ARG A 114 9.78 11.96 3.63
C ARG A 114 9.27 12.90 2.55
N ASN A 115 8.72 14.05 2.99
CA ASN A 115 8.27 15.13 2.12
C ASN A 115 7.23 14.65 1.09
N ILE A 116 6.15 14.06 1.59
CA ILE A 116 5.07 13.54 0.75
C ILE A 116 3.84 14.41 0.93
N GLN A 117 3.30 14.93 -0.15
CA GLN A 117 2.05 15.69 -0.16
C GLN A 117 1.02 14.98 -1.03
N ILE A 118 -0.16 14.71 -0.46
CA ILE A 118 -1.29 14.09 -1.15
C ILE A 118 -2.51 14.97 -0.96
N SER A 119 -3.07 15.47 -2.06
CA SER A 119 -4.15 16.45 -2.04
C SER A 119 -5.24 16.12 -3.05
N ASN A 120 -6.48 16.51 -2.74
CA ASN A 120 -7.61 16.42 -3.66
C ASN A 120 -7.83 15.00 -4.19
N ILE A 121 -7.93 14.03 -3.29
CA ILE A 121 -8.21 12.63 -3.63
C ILE A 121 -9.68 12.35 -3.35
N THR A 122 -10.39 11.86 -4.36
CA THR A 122 -11.74 11.32 -4.18
C THR A 122 -11.77 9.86 -4.57
N ALA A 123 -12.13 8.99 -3.63
CA ALA A 123 -12.27 7.57 -3.86
C ALA A 123 -13.69 7.11 -3.54
N TYR A 124 -14.32 6.37 -4.45
CA TYR A 124 -15.67 5.85 -4.27
C TYR A 124 -15.80 4.39 -4.72
N GLY A 125 -16.77 3.69 -4.14
CA GLY A 125 -16.96 2.26 -4.40
C GLY A 125 -15.75 1.41 -4.01
N THR A 126 -14.94 1.90 -3.08
CA THR A 126 -13.73 1.21 -2.64
C THR A 126 -14.05 0.05 -1.71
N GLY A 127 -13.16 -0.91 -1.66
CA GLY A 127 -13.31 -2.10 -0.83
C GLY A 127 -13.07 -1.85 0.63
N ASN A 128 -12.76 -2.93 1.33
CA ASN A 128 -12.66 -2.96 2.78
C ASN A 128 -11.22 -2.99 3.30
N PHE A 129 -10.23 -2.97 2.42
CA PHE A 129 -8.86 -2.75 2.86
C PHE A 129 -8.66 -1.27 3.21
N CYS A 130 -8.48 -1.04 4.50
CA CYS A 130 -8.22 0.30 5.01
C CYS A 130 -6.99 0.93 4.33
N SER A 131 -7.10 2.19 3.98
CA SER A 131 -5.93 2.98 3.61
C SER A 131 -4.96 3.07 4.79
N SER A 132 -3.66 3.02 4.53
CA SER A 132 -2.68 3.05 5.61
C SER A 132 -1.42 3.86 5.26
N ILE A 133 -0.87 4.49 6.31
CA ILE A 133 0.41 5.19 6.26
C ILE A 133 1.24 4.68 7.44
N THR A 134 2.23 3.84 7.17
CA THR A 134 2.91 3.11 8.23
C THR A 134 4.42 3.07 8.03
N GLY A 135 5.15 3.65 8.97
CA GLY A 135 6.55 3.35 9.22
C GLY A 135 6.70 2.17 10.19
N ILE A 136 7.93 1.89 10.59
CA ILE A 136 8.30 0.94 11.64
C ILE A 136 8.88 1.70 12.85
N GLU A 137 8.99 1.05 13.99
CA GLU A 137 9.40 1.69 15.23
C GLU A 137 10.72 2.47 15.11
N ASN A 138 11.69 1.88 14.41
CA ASN A 138 13.02 2.46 14.24
C ASN A 138 13.17 3.29 12.95
N ALA A 139 12.12 3.45 12.16
CA ALA A 139 12.12 4.29 10.96
C ALA A 139 10.70 4.84 10.69
N LYS A 140 10.53 6.10 11.03
CA LYS A 140 9.28 6.82 10.85
C LYS A 140 9.21 7.47 9.47
N ILE A 141 7.99 7.65 8.98
CA ILE A 141 7.73 8.49 7.81
C ILE A 141 7.71 9.94 8.27
N GLU A 142 8.47 10.81 7.60
CA GLU A 142 8.66 12.20 8.00
C GLU A 142 7.90 13.15 7.05
N ASN A 143 7.31 14.20 7.57
CA ASN A 143 6.72 15.30 6.78
C ASN A 143 5.73 14.82 5.72
N ILE A 144 4.64 14.18 6.15
CA ILE A 144 3.56 13.78 5.27
C ILE A 144 2.33 14.67 5.47
N TYR A 145 1.82 15.22 4.37
CA TYR A 145 0.68 16.11 4.37
C TYR A 145 -0.47 15.54 3.55
N LEU A 146 -1.64 15.47 4.18
CA LEU A 146 -2.89 15.06 3.53
C LEU A 146 -3.86 16.25 3.52
N ASN A 147 -4.41 16.57 2.36
CA ASN A 147 -5.35 17.68 2.23
C ASN A 147 -6.52 17.30 1.30
N ASN A 148 -7.74 17.59 1.71
CA ASN A 148 -8.96 17.34 0.93
C ASN A 148 -9.03 15.88 0.43
N ILE A 149 -9.05 14.92 1.36
CA ILE A 149 -9.10 13.49 1.08
C ILE A 149 -10.51 12.98 1.40
N ARG A 150 -11.15 12.36 0.42
CA ARG A 150 -12.47 11.77 0.58
C ARG A 150 -12.47 10.30 0.16
N PHE A 151 -12.72 9.41 1.11
CA PHE A 151 -12.88 7.97 0.89
C PHE A 151 -14.31 7.54 1.18
N MET A 152 -14.96 6.92 0.20
CA MET A 152 -16.29 6.34 0.32
C MET A 152 -16.19 4.82 0.16
N ASN A 153 -15.95 4.16 1.29
CA ASN A 153 -15.79 2.71 1.36
C ASN A 153 -17.13 2.00 1.36
N ARG A 154 -17.18 0.79 0.84
CA ARG A 154 -18.39 -0.05 0.86
C ARG A 154 -18.85 -0.37 2.28
N GLY A 155 -17.91 -0.55 3.21
CA GLY A 155 -18.23 -0.89 4.60
C GLY A 155 -18.84 -2.29 4.76
N GLY A 156 -19.60 -2.48 5.84
CA GLY A 156 -20.38 -3.68 6.06
C GLY A 156 -19.62 -4.88 6.64
N LEU A 157 -18.34 -4.71 7.03
CA LEU A 157 -17.62 -5.74 7.77
C LEU A 157 -18.13 -5.79 9.22
N VAL A 158 -18.40 -6.99 9.69
CA VAL A 158 -18.68 -7.26 11.10
C VAL A 158 -17.54 -8.06 11.71
N GLU A 159 -17.37 -7.96 13.02
CA GLU A 159 -16.37 -8.77 13.72
C GLU A 159 -16.62 -10.27 13.43
N GLY A 160 -15.56 -10.97 13.04
CA GLY A 160 -15.62 -12.38 12.64
C GLY A 160 -16.05 -12.67 11.21
N ALA A 161 -16.43 -11.66 10.41
CA ALA A 161 -16.81 -11.87 9.01
C ALA A 161 -15.71 -12.52 8.15
N PHE A 162 -14.49 -12.47 8.62
CA PHE A 162 -13.31 -13.01 7.96
C PHE A 162 -12.45 -13.83 8.93
N LEU A 163 -13.07 -14.69 9.71
CA LEU A 163 -12.33 -15.65 10.49
C LEU A 163 -11.45 -16.49 9.54
N PRO A 164 -10.19 -16.72 9.92
CA PRO A 164 -9.32 -17.58 9.13
C PRO A 164 -9.98 -18.94 8.97
N ASP A 165 -9.90 -19.47 7.74
CA ASP A 165 -10.27 -20.88 7.54
C ASP A 165 -9.28 -21.73 8.35
N PRO A 166 -9.74 -22.50 9.36
CA PRO A 166 -8.87 -23.34 10.17
C PRO A 166 -8.05 -24.34 9.34
N ALA A 167 -8.55 -24.76 8.17
CA ALA A 167 -7.83 -25.63 7.26
C ALA A 167 -6.59 -24.97 6.63
N MET A 168 -6.51 -23.65 6.72
CA MET A 168 -5.42 -22.84 6.16
C MET A 168 -4.43 -22.37 7.22
N GLU A 169 -4.66 -22.67 8.48
CA GLU A 169 -3.77 -22.31 9.58
C GLU A 169 -2.40 -22.96 9.39
N GLY A 170 -1.33 -22.17 9.53
CA GLY A 170 0.05 -22.64 9.38
C GLY A 170 0.53 -22.89 7.94
N LYS A 171 -0.33 -22.83 6.94
CA LYS A 171 0.10 -22.94 5.54
C LYS A 171 0.68 -21.61 5.06
N ARG A 172 1.91 -21.67 4.54
CA ARG A 172 2.53 -20.53 3.90
C ARG A 172 1.91 -20.38 2.51
N HIS A 173 0.91 -19.53 2.41
CA HIS A 173 0.38 -19.16 1.13
C HIS A 173 1.16 -17.97 0.58
N ASP A 174 1.42 -18.01 -0.72
CA ASP A 174 1.94 -16.85 -1.41
C ASP A 174 0.90 -15.71 -1.37
N VAL A 175 1.33 -14.54 -1.69
CA VAL A 175 0.47 -13.36 -1.75
C VAL A 175 -0.72 -13.58 -2.70
N ALA A 176 -0.54 -14.42 -3.70
CA ALA A 176 -1.54 -14.76 -4.69
C ALA A 176 -2.73 -15.56 -4.12
N SER A 177 -2.55 -16.29 -3.04
CA SER A 177 -3.64 -17.07 -2.43
C SER A 177 -4.46 -16.28 -1.41
N GLY A 178 -4.10 -15.05 -1.09
CA GLY A 178 -4.84 -14.17 -0.19
C GLY A 178 -4.85 -14.61 1.28
N THR A 179 -4.08 -15.59 1.67
CA THR A 179 -4.18 -16.20 2.99
C THR A 179 -3.20 -15.64 4.04
N LYS A 180 -2.21 -14.86 3.66
CA LYS A 180 -1.33 -14.18 4.61
C LYS A 180 -2.08 -13.22 5.55
N TRP A 181 -3.13 -12.62 5.09
CA TRP A 181 -3.89 -11.66 5.86
C TRP A 181 -4.86 -12.29 6.87
N ASN A 182 -5.17 -13.56 6.75
CA ASN A 182 -5.93 -14.29 7.77
C ASN A 182 -5.21 -14.38 9.11
N ARG A 183 -3.90 -14.21 9.14
CA ARG A 183 -3.09 -14.29 10.35
C ARG A 183 -3.35 -13.15 11.34
N TYR A 184 -3.78 -11.99 10.86
CA TYR A 184 -3.90 -10.76 11.64
C TYR A 184 -5.33 -10.41 12.05
N TRP A 185 -6.29 -11.24 11.71
CA TRP A 185 -7.72 -10.95 11.89
C TRP A 185 -8.31 -11.38 13.21
N SER A 186 -7.55 -12.04 14.04
CA SER A 186 -8.05 -12.59 15.31
C SER A 186 -8.45 -11.51 16.33
N SER A 187 -8.03 -10.26 16.14
CA SER A 187 -8.59 -9.16 16.94
C SER A 187 -8.33 -7.81 16.26
N PHE A 188 -9.33 -6.97 16.14
CA PHE A 188 -9.17 -5.54 15.85
C PHE A 188 -8.40 -4.77 16.93
N LYS A 189 -7.93 -5.45 17.97
CA LYS A 189 -7.31 -4.85 19.16
C LYS A 189 -5.82 -4.61 18.98
N GLU A 190 -5.16 -5.41 18.15
CA GLU A 190 -3.72 -5.32 17.96
C GLU A 190 -3.35 -5.55 16.49
N VAL A 191 -2.75 -4.54 15.88
CA VAL A 191 -2.18 -4.63 14.54
C VAL A 191 -0.70 -5.00 14.69
N LYS A 192 -0.37 -6.27 14.47
CA LYS A 192 1.01 -6.76 14.55
C LYS A 192 1.86 -6.17 13.43
N GLU A 193 3.10 -5.84 13.79
CA GLU A 193 4.09 -5.43 12.81
C GLU A 193 4.62 -6.64 12.02
N ASP A 194 4.77 -6.48 10.70
CA ASP A 194 5.47 -7.43 9.84
C ASP A 194 6.39 -6.64 8.88
N GLU A 195 7.52 -6.17 9.39
CA GLU A 195 8.47 -5.37 8.61
C GLU A 195 9.12 -6.12 7.46
N LYS A 196 9.11 -7.45 7.49
CA LYS A 196 9.64 -8.34 6.46
C LYS A 196 8.58 -8.78 5.45
N GLY A 197 7.32 -8.48 5.72
CA GLY A 197 6.20 -8.88 4.87
C GLY A 197 6.23 -8.20 3.51
N TYR A 198 5.59 -8.84 2.52
CA TYR A 198 5.40 -8.20 1.21
C TYR A 198 4.51 -6.97 1.37
N PRO A 199 4.95 -5.77 0.92
CA PRO A 199 4.24 -4.53 1.18
C PRO A 199 3.05 -4.36 0.25
N GLN A 200 1.90 -4.72 0.75
CA GLN A 200 0.60 -4.41 0.16
C GLN A 200 -0.48 -4.53 1.25
N PRO A 201 -1.68 -3.98 1.07
CA PRO A 201 -2.70 -3.95 2.12
C PRO A 201 -3.01 -5.30 2.78
N THR A 202 -2.85 -6.39 2.05
CA THR A 202 -3.05 -7.75 2.57
C THR A 202 -2.06 -8.15 3.66
N VAL A 203 -0.96 -7.43 3.86
CA VAL A 203 -0.01 -7.69 4.96
C VAL A 203 -0.68 -7.45 6.32
N TRP A 204 -1.61 -6.52 6.39
CA TRP A 204 -2.32 -6.17 7.61
C TRP A 204 -3.57 -7.01 7.85
N GLY A 205 -4.23 -7.49 6.78
CA GLY A 205 -5.59 -7.95 6.86
C GLY A 205 -6.56 -6.79 7.14
N ASN A 206 -7.52 -7.01 8.02
CA ASN A 206 -8.43 -5.95 8.44
C ASN A 206 -7.80 -5.06 9.50
N LEU A 207 -7.70 -3.80 9.21
CA LEU A 207 -7.31 -2.77 10.15
C LEU A 207 -8.54 -2.28 10.94
N PRO A 208 -8.36 -1.71 12.13
CA PRO A 208 -9.46 -1.24 12.98
C PRO A 208 -10.10 0.06 12.47
N SER A 209 -10.09 0.28 11.17
CA SER A 209 -10.64 1.44 10.50
C SER A 209 -10.99 1.12 9.06
N TYR A 210 -11.99 1.78 8.50
CA TYR A 210 -12.25 1.77 7.07
C TYR A 210 -11.54 2.89 6.32
N GLY A 211 -11.32 4.02 6.97
CA GLY A 211 -10.77 5.22 6.35
C GLY A 211 -9.25 5.19 6.24
N LEU A 212 -8.59 5.45 7.33
CA LEU A 212 -7.14 5.62 7.36
C LEU A 212 -6.55 5.12 8.68
N PHE A 213 -5.50 4.31 8.59
CA PHE A 213 -4.70 3.84 9.70
C PHE A 213 -3.29 4.43 9.61
N ILE A 214 -2.85 5.13 10.65
CA ILE A 214 -1.54 5.80 10.68
C ILE A 214 -0.74 5.25 11.87
N ARG A 215 0.53 4.88 11.60
CA ARG A 215 1.46 4.42 12.62
C ARG A 215 2.91 4.78 12.27
N ASN A 216 3.70 5.19 13.27
CA ASN A 216 5.11 5.55 13.11
C ASN A 216 5.34 6.62 12.02
N VAL A 217 4.65 7.73 12.17
CA VAL A 217 4.73 8.93 11.34
C VAL A 217 5.07 10.11 12.22
N GLU A 218 5.89 11.05 11.73
CA GLU A 218 6.19 12.30 12.41
C GLU A 218 6.29 13.47 11.43
N ASN A 219 5.96 14.66 11.91
CA ASN A 219 6.03 15.93 11.18
C ASN A 219 6.81 16.97 11.98
#